data_b9ef198a67c336c36bb9b5da0080ac65
#
_entry.id   b9ef198a67c336c36bb9b5da0080ac65
#
_cell.length_a   1.000
_cell.length_b   1.000
_cell.length_c   1.000
_cell.angle_alpha   90.00
_cell.angle_beta   90.00
_cell.angle_gamma   90.00
#
_symmetry.space_group_name_H-M   'P 1'
#
loop_
_entity.id
_entity.type
_entity.pdbx_description
1 polymer ?
#
loop_
_entity_poly.entity_id
_entity_poly.type
_entity_poly.pdbx_seq_one_letter_code
_entity_poly.pdbx_strand_id
1 'polypeptide(L)'
;MTTRREFLKTGLAGGLLLNLAACARPLENGGRTVVLNALIPVMLTGALPADGNARPELIARTRSGVERAIAGLAPATQKEIGELFDLLAFPPTRMLAAGIWSPWPEATPAAIGNFLESWRHSRFDLLKSGYAALHDLIFGAWYARPDTW
;
A
#
# COMPACT_ATOMS: atom_id res chain seq x y z
N MET A 1 9.10 24.75 -21.50
CA MET A 1 7.70 24.95 -21.93
C MET A 1 7.18 23.67 -22.58
N THR A 2 6.19 23.06 -21.97
CA THR A 2 5.51 21.89 -22.55
C THR A 2 4.69 22.34 -23.75
N THR A 3 4.95 21.76 -24.92
CA THR A 3 4.18 22.01 -26.11
C THR A 3 2.79 21.35 -25.98
N ARG A 4 1.78 21.88 -26.71
CA ARG A 4 0.43 21.26 -26.75
C ARG A 4 0.48 19.75 -27.09
N ARG A 5 1.48 19.34 -27.84
CA ARG A 5 1.71 17.96 -28.26
C ARG A 5 2.18 17.07 -27.11
N GLU A 6 3.02 17.60 -26.22
CA GLU A 6 3.50 16.87 -25.02
C GLU A 6 2.41 16.78 -23.95
N PHE A 7 1.61 17.85 -23.79
CA PHE A 7 0.45 17.86 -22.91
C PHE A 7 -0.59 16.80 -23.34
N LEU A 8 -0.85 16.65 -24.63
CA LEU A 8 -1.75 15.63 -25.18
C LEU A 8 -1.19 14.20 -24.99
N LYS A 9 0.12 14.02 -25.13
CA LYS A 9 0.78 12.72 -24.87
C LYS A 9 0.74 12.33 -23.40
N THR A 10 0.96 13.27 -22.51
CA THR A 10 0.89 13.06 -21.05
C THR A 10 -0.56 12.85 -20.61
N GLY A 11 -1.51 13.56 -21.18
CA GLY A 11 -2.94 13.37 -20.95
C GLY A 11 -3.47 12.03 -21.45
N LEU A 12 -2.99 11.54 -22.59
CA LEU A 12 -3.33 10.22 -23.14
C LEU A 12 -2.76 9.08 -22.30
N ALA A 13 -1.52 9.20 -21.84
CA ALA A 13 -0.90 8.21 -20.96
C ALA A 13 -1.59 8.18 -19.59
N GLY A 14 -1.92 9.35 -19.01
CA GLY A 14 -2.67 9.47 -17.78
C GLY A 14 -4.11 8.94 -17.93
N GLY A 15 -4.77 9.23 -19.07
CA GLY A 15 -6.11 8.73 -19.38
C GLY A 15 -6.18 7.22 -19.57
N LEU A 16 -5.15 6.61 -20.18
CA LEU A 16 -5.03 5.16 -20.32
C LEU A 16 -4.82 4.46 -18.98
N LEU A 17 -3.98 5.02 -18.10
CA LEU A 17 -3.75 4.50 -16.76
C LEU A 17 -5.02 4.59 -15.89
N LEU A 18 -5.78 5.69 -16.01
CA LEU A 18 -7.06 5.87 -15.33
C LEU A 18 -8.13 4.89 -15.82
N ASN A 19 -8.17 4.59 -17.13
CA ASN A 19 -9.09 3.62 -17.70
C ASN A 19 -8.74 2.17 -17.30
N LEU A 20 -7.46 1.84 -17.19
CA LEU A 20 -7.00 0.54 -16.70
C LEU A 20 -7.33 0.38 -15.20
N ALA A 21 -7.16 1.43 -14.40
CA ALA A 21 -7.56 1.44 -12.99
C ALA A 21 -9.09 1.33 -12.83
N ALA A 22 -9.88 1.91 -13.73
CA ALA A 22 -11.34 1.79 -13.72
C ALA A 22 -11.84 0.37 -14.01
N CYS A 23 -11.12 -0.40 -14.84
CA CYS A 23 -11.41 -1.81 -15.09
C CYS A 23 -11.02 -2.73 -13.91
N ALA A 24 -10.14 -2.26 -13.01
CA ALA A 24 -9.71 -2.98 -11.81
C ALA A 24 -10.56 -2.69 -10.57
N ARG A 25 -11.55 -1.81 -10.68
CA ARG A 25 -12.41 -1.35 -9.56
C ARG A 25 -13.09 -2.44 -8.73
N PRO A 26 -13.51 -3.61 -9.28
CA PRO A 26 -14.08 -4.68 -8.46
C PRO A 26 -13.13 -5.24 -7.40
N LEU A 27 -11.84 -4.90 -7.47
CA LEU A 27 -10.81 -5.35 -6.54
C LEU A 27 -10.48 -4.32 -5.44
N GLU A 28 -11.11 -3.15 -5.44
CA GLU A 28 -10.71 -2.03 -4.56
C GLU A 28 -10.59 -2.44 -3.09
N ASN A 29 -11.63 -3.02 -2.52
CA ASN A 29 -11.57 -3.45 -1.12
C ASN A 29 -10.77 -4.74 -0.93
N GLY A 30 -10.87 -5.68 -1.86
CA GLY A 30 -10.12 -6.93 -1.84
C GLY A 30 -8.62 -6.73 -2.04
N GLY A 31 -8.24 -5.84 -2.95
CA GLY A 31 -6.85 -5.51 -3.24
C GLY A 31 -6.13 -4.89 -2.04
N ARG A 32 -6.76 -3.91 -1.39
CA ARG A 32 -6.19 -3.28 -0.18
C ARG A 32 -6.02 -4.27 0.96
N THR A 33 -7.01 -5.13 1.19
CA THR A 33 -6.94 -6.19 2.19
C THR A 33 -5.77 -7.12 1.94
N VAL A 34 -5.58 -7.56 0.72
CA VAL A 34 -4.47 -8.46 0.32
C VAL A 34 -3.12 -7.78 0.54
N VAL A 35 -2.97 -6.53 0.15
CA VAL A 35 -1.74 -5.75 0.35
C VAL A 35 -1.44 -5.57 1.84
N LEU A 36 -2.42 -5.16 2.64
CA LEU A 36 -2.25 -4.98 4.08
C LEU A 36 -1.90 -6.28 4.80
N ASN A 37 -2.52 -7.39 4.43
CA ASN A 37 -2.19 -8.70 4.99
C ASN A 37 -0.73 -9.12 4.71
N ALA A 38 -0.18 -8.68 3.60
CA ALA A 38 1.22 -8.94 3.26
C ALA A 38 2.19 -7.98 3.97
N LEU A 39 1.85 -6.69 4.08
CA LEU A 39 2.72 -5.66 4.64
C LEU A 39 2.78 -5.68 6.17
N ILE A 40 1.64 -5.88 6.84
CA ILE A 40 1.55 -5.79 8.30
C ILE A 40 2.54 -6.74 9.01
N PRO A 41 2.63 -8.04 8.66
CA PRO A 41 3.58 -8.94 9.31
C PRO A 41 5.04 -8.52 9.15
N VAL A 42 5.40 -7.96 8.00
CA VAL A 42 6.77 -7.53 7.71
C VAL A 42 7.10 -6.24 8.43
N MET A 43 6.21 -5.26 8.38
CA MET A 43 6.43 -3.96 9.02
C MET A 43 6.43 -4.05 10.54
N LEU A 44 5.64 -4.95 11.12
CA LEU A 44 5.57 -5.18 12.57
C LEU A 44 6.47 -6.32 13.04
N THR A 45 7.48 -6.69 12.27
CA THR A 45 8.49 -7.67 12.69
C THR A 45 9.13 -7.23 14.00
N GLY A 46 9.12 -8.12 14.99
CA GLY A 46 9.61 -7.83 16.34
C GLY A 46 8.53 -7.33 17.29
N ALA A 47 7.44 -6.74 16.82
CA ALA A 47 6.29 -6.32 17.62
C ALA A 47 5.21 -7.41 17.67
N LEU A 48 4.99 -8.11 16.55
CA LEU A 48 4.08 -9.25 16.50
C LEU A 48 4.72 -10.49 17.11
N PRO A 49 3.93 -11.36 17.80
CA PRO A 49 4.41 -12.68 18.19
C PRO A 49 4.90 -13.46 16.97
N ALA A 50 6.04 -14.13 17.09
CA ALA A 50 6.60 -14.91 15.99
C ALA A 50 5.68 -16.06 15.58
N ASP A 51 5.09 -16.72 16.57
CA ASP A 51 4.21 -17.88 16.40
C ASP A 51 2.99 -17.78 17.31
N GLY A 52 1.97 -18.56 17.01
CA GLY A 52 0.80 -18.73 17.86
C GLY A 52 -0.52 -18.28 17.26
N ASN A 53 -1.61 -18.64 17.91
CA ASN A 53 -2.96 -18.37 17.48
C ASN A 53 -3.34 -16.89 17.52
N ALA A 54 -2.63 -16.09 18.32
CA ALA A 54 -2.87 -14.65 18.45
C ALA A 54 -2.41 -13.84 17.23
N ARG A 55 -1.41 -14.34 16.49
CA ARG A 55 -0.82 -13.62 15.36
C ARG A 55 -1.82 -13.26 14.25
N PRO A 56 -2.62 -14.20 13.71
CA PRO A 56 -3.61 -13.86 12.68
C PRO A 56 -4.65 -12.85 13.16
N GLU A 57 -5.08 -12.96 14.42
CA GLU A 57 -6.04 -12.03 15.01
C GLU A 57 -5.46 -10.62 15.15
N LEU A 58 -4.21 -10.50 15.60
CA LEU A 58 -3.53 -9.21 15.73
C LEU A 58 -3.33 -8.54 14.38
N ILE A 59 -3.00 -9.28 13.34
CA ILE A 59 -2.92 -8.79 11.97
C ILE A 59 -4.28 -8.29 11.50
N ALA A 60 -5.35 -9.05 11.72
CA ALA A 60 -6.71 -8.67 11.33
C ALA A 60 -7.18 -7.41 12.07
N ARG A 61 -6.89 -7.29 13.35
CA ARG A 61 -7.24 -6.09 14.15
C ARG A 61 -6.45 -4.87 13.70
N THR A 62 -5.17 -5.02 13.38
CA THR A 62 -4.34 -3.93 12.86
C THR A 62 -4.87 -3.47 11.51
N ARG A 63 -5.21 -4.38 10.62
CA ARG A 63 -5.83 -4.07 9.35
C ARG A 63 -7.14 -3.29 9.53
N SER A 64 -8.01 -3.75 10.42
CA SER A 64 -9.26 -3.03 10.73
C SER A 64 -9.00 -1.63 11.29
N GLY A 65 -7.96 -1.46 12.07
CA GLY A 65 -7.50 -0.16 12.57
C GLY A 65 -7.04 0.77 11.45
N VAL A 66 -6.31 0.23 10.48
CA VAL A 66 -5.91 0.98 9.26
C VAL A 66 -7.13 1.43 8.48
N GLU A 67 -8.10 0.54 8.26
CA GLU A 67 -9.33 0.88 7.54
C GLU A 67 -10.13 1.99 8.24
N ARG A 68 -10.23 1.94 9.56
CA ARG A 68 -10.89 3.01 10.34
C ARG A 68 -10.11 4.33 10.26
N ALA A 69 -8.80 4.28 10.32
CA ALA A 69 -7.96 5.46 10.19
C ALA A 69 -8.15 6.12 8.82
N ILE A 70 -8.18 5.34 7.75
CA ILE A 70 -8.44 5.84 6.39
C ILE A 70 -9.84 6.48 6.31
N ALA A 71 -10.86 5.84 6.87
CA ALA A 71 -12.22 6.34 6.87
C ALA A 71 -12.37 7.69 7.60
N GLY A 72 -11.48 7.98 8.54
CA GLY A 72 -11.45 9.25 9.28
C GLY A 72 -10.69 10.39 8.59
N LEU A 73 -10.04 10.13 7.47
CA LEU A 73 -9.28 11.13 6.75
C LEU A 73 -10.17 12.00 5.85
N ALA A 74 -9.65 13.17 5.45
CA ALA A 74 -10.32 14.02 4.46
C ALA A 74 -10.54 13.25 3.14
N PRO A 75 -11.65 13.49 2.42
CA PRO A 75 -11.95 12.76 1.18
C PRO A 75 -10.84 12.78 0.13
N ALA A 76 -10.14 13.91 -0.03
CA ALA A 76 -9.02 14.01 -0.95
C ALA A 76 -7.87 13.07 -0.55
N THR A 77 -7.55 12.99 0.74
CA THR A 77 -6.51 12.10 1.28
C THR A 77 -6.93 10.63 1.17
N GLN A 78 -8.19 10.32 1.41
CA GLN A 78 -8.71 8.96 1.19
C GLN A 78 -8.52 8.51 -0.25
N LYS A 79 -8.76 9.41 -1.21
CA LYS A 79 -8.56 9.14 -2.63
C LYS A 79 -7.09 8.85 -2.94
N GLU A 80 -6.18 9.66 -2.45
CA GLU A 80 -4.73 9.46 -2.65
C GLU A 80 -4.24 8.13 -2.07
N ILE A 81 -4.70 7.78 -0.89
CA ILE A 81 -4.38 6.49 -0.25
C ILE A 81 -5.01 5.33 -1.04
N GLY A 82 -6.23 5.48 -1.51
CA GLY A 82 -6.87 4.51 -2.39
C GLY A 82 -6.05 4.26 -3.66
N GLU A 83 -5.57 5.30 -4.30
CA GLU A 83 -4.71 5.22 -5.48
C GLU A 83 -3.37 4.50 -5.18
N LEU A 84 -2.79 4.74 -4.00
CA LEU A 84 -1.59 4.04 -3.57
C LEU A 84 -1.83 2.52 -3.45
N PHE A 85 -2.91 2.11 -2.81
CA PHE A 85 -3.24 0.70 -2.68
C PHE A 85 -3.63 0.06 -4.02
N ASP A 86 -4.31 0.80 -4.90
CA ASP A 86 -4.62 0.35 -6.26
C ASP A 86 -3.34 0.09 -7.06
N LEU A 87 -2.36 0.99 -6.96
CA LEU A 87 -1.06 0.84 -7.58
C LEU A 87 -0.33 -0.42 -7.08
N LEU A 88 -0.39 -0.67 -5.78
CA LEU A 88 0.25 -1.85 -5.17
C LEU A 88 -0.51 -3.15 -5.47
N ALA A 89 -1.84 -3.10 -5.60
CA ALA A 89 -2.66 -4.26 -5.88
C ALA A 89 -2.64 -4.67 -7.36
N PHE A 90 -2.54 -3.71 -8.27
CA PHE A 90 -2.56 -3.95 -9.71
C PHE A 90 -1.25 -4.58 -10.18
N PRO A 91 -1.26 -5.79 -10.81
CA PRO A 91 -0.04 -6.53 -11.09
C PRO A 91 1.04 -5.77 -11.88
N PRO A 92 0.75 -5.07 -13.00
CA PRO A 92 1.78 -4.33 -13.72
C PRO A 92 2.47 -3.24 -12.89
N THR A 93 1.71 -2.44 -12.14
CA THR A 93 2.26 -1.38 -11.31
C THR A 93 2.96 -1.93 -10.07
N ARG A 94 2.45 -3.03 -9.50
CA ARG A 94 3.13 -3.77 -8.43
C ARG A 94 4.53 -4.23 -8.87
N MET A 95 4.63 -4.81 -10.04
CA MET A 95 5.90 -5.28 -10.60
C MET A 95 6.87 -4.14 -10.86
N LEU A 96 6.39 -3.05 -11.47
CA LEU A 96 7.25 -1.93 -11.87
C LEU A 96 7.63 -1.02 -10.70
N ALA A 97 6.68 -0.67 -9.84
CA ALA A 97 6.91 0.29 -8.77
C ALA A 97 7.45 -0.37 -7.49
N ALA A 98 6.95 -1.54 -7.13
CA ALA A 98 7.34 -2.24 -5.91
C ALA A 98 8.36 -3.35 -6.14
N GLY A 99 8.54 -3.80 -7.39
CA GLY A 99 9.44 -4.92 -7.69
C GLY A 99 8.92 -6.26 -7.19
N ILE A 100 7.63 -6.36 -6.87
CA ILE A 100 6.98 -7.58 -6.40
C ILE A 100 6.36 -8.30 -7.60
N TRP A 101 6.98 -9.39 -8.02
CA TRP A 101 6.57 -10.16 -9.21
C TRP A 101 5.49 -11.20 -8.93
N SER A 102 5.49 -11.75 -7.72
CA SER A 102 4.46 -12.70 -7.27
C SER A 102 3.21 -11.99 -6.75
N PRO A 103 2.04 -12.66 -6.70
CA PRO A 103 0.91 -12.17 -5.93
C PRO A 103 1.29 -11.93 -4.47
N TRP A 104 0.68 -10.96 -3.83
CA TRP A 104 1.02 -10.59 -2.44
C TRP A 104 1.00 -11.75 -1.45
N PRO A 105 0.02 -12.69 -1.48
CA PRO A 105 0.03 -13.83 -0.56
C PRO A 105 1.24 -14.75 -0.71
N GLU A 106 1.84 -14.77 -1.89
CA GLU A 106 3.02 -15.59 -2.21
C GLU A 106 4.34 -14.82 -2.07
N ALA A 107 4.28 -13.51 -1.84
CA ALA A 107 5.47 -12.69 -1.68
C ALA A 107 6.22 -13.06 -0.39
N THR A 108 7.52 -13.25 -0.51
CA THR A 108 8.36 -13.58 0.66
C THR A 108 8.55 -12.36 1.55
N PRO A 109 8.73 -12.52 2.87
CA PRO A 109 9.08 -11.42 3.76
C PRO A 109 10.31 -10.64 3.30
N ALA A 110 11.32 -11.32 2.75
CA ALA A 110 12.51 -10.68 2.20
C ALA A 110 12.21 -9.79 1.01
N ALA A 111 11.37 -10.24 0.08
CA ALA A 111 10.96 -9.44 -1.08
C ALA A 111 10.17 -8.19 -0.66
N ILE A 112 9.26 -8.33 0.28
CA ILE A 112 8.47 -7.22 0.84
C ILE A 112 9.39 -6.24 1.58
N GLY A 113 10.31 -6.72 2.39
CA GLY A 113 11.30 -5.91 3.08
C GLY A 113 12.17 -5.10 2.11
N ASN A 114 12.63 -5.72 1.05
CA ASN A 114 13.41 -5.05 0.00
C ASN A 114 12.60 -3.95 -0.70
N PHE A 115 11.33 -4.21 -0.99
CA PHE A 115 10.43 -3.22 -1.55
C PHE A 115 10.30 -2.00 -0.62
N LEU A 116 10.01 -2.23 0.66
CA LEU A 116 9.84 -1.16 1.66
C LEU A 116 11.12 -0.34 1.83
N GLU A 117 12.28 -0.98 1.91
CA GLU A 117 13.57 -0.30 1.99
C GLU A 117 13.87 0.52 0.73
N SER A 118 13.55 0.00 -0.46
CA SER A 118 13.77 0.73 -1.70
C SER A 118 12.92 2.01 -1.78
N TRP A 119 11.69 1.99 -1.30
CA TRP A 119 10.84 3.16 -1.24
C TRP A 119 11.29 4.15 -0.16
N ARG A 120 11.66 3.65 1.01
CA ARG A 120 12.15 4.46 2.13
C ARG A 120 13.38 5.28 1.75
N HIS A 121 14.31 4.70 0.99
CA HIS A 121 15.56 5.32 0.56
C HIS A 121 15.51 5.84 -0.87
N SER A 122 14.34 5.91 -1.49
CA SER A 122 14.19 6.40 -2.85
C SER A 122 14.57 7.88 -2.97
N ARG A 123 15.15 8.25 -4.10
CA ARG A 123 15.33 9.65 -4.50
C ARG A 123 14.04 10.31 -5.02
N PHE A 124 13.00 9.53 -5.27
CA PHE A 124 11.70 10.03 -5.72
C PHE A 124 10.81 10.31 -4.51
N ASP A 125 10.42 11.58 -4.34
CA ASP A 125 9.59 12.01 -3.21
C ASP A 125 8.25 11.27 -3.14
N LEU A 126 7.66 10.93 -4.28
CA LEU A 126 6.43 10.17 -4.36
C LEU A 126 6.54 8.80 -3.68
N LEU A 127 7.64 8.07 -3.93
CA LEU A 127 7.87 6.76 -3.34
C LEU A 127 8.17 6.85 -1.84
N LYS A 128 8.94 7.84 -1.41
CA LYS A 128 9.16 8.11 0.01
C LYS A 128 7.86 8.44 0.73
N SER A 129 7.03 9.26 0.13
CA SER A 129 5.71 9.63 0.68
C SER A 129 4.79 8.41 0.76
N GLY A 130 4.83 7.53 -0.24
CA GLY A 130 4.11 6.27 -0.23
C GLY A 130 4.54 5.37 0.93
N TYR A 131 5.84 5.22 1.16
CA TYR A 131 6.37 4.49 2.32
C TYR A 131 5.92 5.12 3.63
N ALA A 132 6.04 6.44 3.77
CA ALA A 132 5.63 7.15 4.98
C ALA A 132 4.14 6.95 5.28
N ALA A 133 3.28 7.00 4.26
CA ALA A 133 1.85 6.75 4.42
C ALA A 133 1.56 5.33 4.91
N LEU A 134 2.19 4.32 4.32
CA LEU A 134 2.05 2.92 4.76
C LEU A 134 2.55 2.73 6.19
N HIS A 135 3.71 3.28 6.51
CA HIS A 135 4.30 3.25 7.84
C HIS A 135 3.37 3.88 8.88
N ASP A 136 2.93 5.10 8.64
CA ASP A 136 2.11 5.84 9.60
C ASP A 136 0.75 5.20 9.82
N LEU A 137 0.14 4.65 8.77
CA LEU A 137 -1.14 3.95 8.87
C LEU A 137 -1.01 2.66 9.70
N ILE A 138 0.00 1.85 9.42
CA ILE A 138 0.17 0.54 10.07
C ILE A 138 0.64 0.71 11.51
N PHE A 139 1.67 1.49 11.75
CA PHE A 139 2.17 1.74 13.10
C PHE A 139 1.19 2.56 13.93
N GLY A 140 0.51 3.53 13.32
CA GLY A 140 -0.55 4.28 13.99
C GLY A 140 -1.69 3.38 14.46
N ALA A 141 -2.15 2.48 13.62
CA ALA A 141 -3.18 1.51 13.97
C ALA A 141 -2.74 0.53 15.06
N TRP A 142 -1.47 0.10 15.02
CA TRP A 142 -0.89 -0.78 16.03
C TRP A 142 -0.80 -0.09 17.39
N TYR A 143 -0.19 1.08 17.46
CA TYR A 143 0.03 1.80 18.73
C TYR A 143 -1.22 2.49 19.27
N ALA A 144 -2.27 2.68 18.49
CA ALA A 144 -3.55 3.19 18.98
C ALA A 144 -4.27 2.22 19.92
N ARG A 145 -3.82 0.98 19.99
CA ARG A 145 -4.42 -0.07 20.82
C ARG A 145 -3.70 -0.20 22.15
N PRO A 146 -4.44 -0.13 23.28
CA PRO A 146 -3.82 -0.25 24.61
C PRO A 146 -3.15 -1.61 24.88
N ASP A 147 -3.61 -2.67 24.20
CA ASP A 147 -3.11 -4.04 24.38
C ASP A 147 -1.79 -4.32 23.65
N THR A 148 -1.23 -3.33 22.95
CA THR A 148 0.04 -3.48 22.22
C THR A 148 1.24 -2.82 22.93
N TRP A 149 1.01 -2.17 24.06
CA TRP A 149 2.05 -1.48 24.86
C TRP A 149 1.86 -1.58 26.35
#